data_3581eba97512b42c6c72fc1039bf29bf
#
_entry.id   3581eba97512b42c6c72fc1039bf29bf
#
_cell.length_a   1.000
_cell.length_b   1.000
_cell.length_c   1.000
_cell.angle_alpha   90.00
_cell.angle_beta   90.00
_cell.angle_gamma   90.00
#
_symmetry.space_group_name_H-M   'P 1'
#
loop_
_entity.id
_entity.type
_entity.pdbx_description
1 polymer ?
#
loop_
_entity_poly.entity_id
_entity_poly.type
_entity_poly.pdbx_seq_one_letter_code
_entity_poly.pdbx_strand_id
1 'polypeptide(L)'
;MRTLRTLAWILILGVTTQAYPNEKERVKGSENYISESSHGASVFIIQPLDGDKFKTEEPIDILFGLKGMGVAPAGVQVDNTGHHHLLIDQAVMPDFDKAIPASAKIIHYGKGQTQTSIKLSPGKHTLQLLLGNHYHIPHDPPLFSKKIEIEVYE
;
A
#
# COMPACT_ATOMS: atom_id res chain seq x y z
N MET A 1 -45.82 -69.90 22.83
CA MET A 1 -45.88 -68.46 23.05
C MET A 1 -44.47 -67.89 22.80
N ARG A 2 -44.24 -67.24 21.66
CA ARG A 2 -42.92 -66.66 21.30
C ARG A 2 -43.06 -65.15 21.40
N THR A 3 -42.30 -64.54 22.31
CA THR A 3 -42.24 -63.10 22.50
C THR A 3 -41.24 -62.47 21.50
N LEU A 4 -41.71 -61.63 20.58
CA LEU A 4 -40.89 -60.82 19.70
C LEU A 4 -40.30 -59.64 20.50
N ARG A 5 -38.98 -59.54 20.53
CA ARG A 5 -38.27 -58.37 21.02
C ARG A 5 -37.96 -57.44 19.83
N THR A 6 -38.62 -56.29 19.74
CA THR A 6 -38.32 -55.24 18.80
C THR A 6 -37.06 -54.45 19.30
N LEU A 7 -35.97 -54.49 18.52
CA LEU A 7 -34.84 -53.58 18.69
C LEU A 7 -35.15 -52.24 18.01
N ALA A 8 -35.20 -51.19 18.80
CA ALA A 8 -35.28 -49.83 18.29
C ALA A 8 -33.84 -49.32 17.99
N TRP A 9 -33.57 -48.99 16.74
CA TRP A 9 -32.36 -48.31 16.32
C TRP A 9 -32.53 -46.82 16.55
N ILE A 10 -31.75 -46.26 17.47
CA ILE A 10 -31.66 -44.81 17.67
C ILE A 10 -30.60 -44.27 16.69
N LEU A 11 -31.05 -43.56 15.66
CA LEU A 11 -30.17 -42.80 14.75
C LEU A 11 -29.74 -41.52 15.46
N ILE A 12 -28.51 -41.47 15.91
CA ILE A 12 -27.89 -40.26 16.44
C ILE A 12 -27.43 -39.43 15.21
N LEU A 13 -28.20 -38.40 14.83
CA LEU A 13 -27.73 -37.37 13.88
C LEU A 13 -26.65 -36.55 14.57
N GLY A 14 -25.40 -36.82 14.20
CA GLY A 14 -24.28 -35.97 14.60
C GLY A 14 -24.37 -34.61 13.95
N VAL A 15 -24.80 -33.58 14.69
CA VAL A 15 -24.69 -32.19 14.27
C VAL A 15 -23.24 -31.79 14.37
N THR A 16 -22.53 -31.75 13.22
CA THR A 16 -21.22 -31.15 13.16
C THR A 16 -21.37 -29.63 13.27
N THR A 17 -21.12 -29.08 14.45
CA THR A 17 -21.00 -27.63 14.62
C THR A 17 -19.74 -27.18 13.92
N GLN A 18 -19.87 -26.57 12.76
CA GLN A 18 -18.80 -25.90 12.08
C GLN A 18 -18.39 -24.68 12.95
N ALA A 19 -17.24 -24.78 13.60
CA ALA A 19 -16.73 -23.69 14.39
C ALA A 19 -16.36 -22.53 13.48
N TYR A 20 -17.04 -21.40 13.60
CA TYR A 20 -16.61 -20.17 12.98
C TYR A 20 -15.35 -19.69 13.67
N PRO A 21 -14.31 -19.22 12.93
CA PRO A 21 -13.11 -18.65 13.56
C PRO A 21 -13.53 -17.49 14.46
N ASN A 22 -12.99 -17.47 15.68
CA ASN A 22 -13.32 -16.45 16.65
C ASN A 22 -12.78 -15.08 16.19
N GLU A 23 -13.34 -14.00 16.73
CA GLU A 23 -13.02 -12.62 16.34
C GLU A 23 -11.51 -12.31 16.48
N LYS A 24 -10.80 -12.95 17.42
CA LYS A 24 -9.34 -12.83 17.59
C LYS A 24 -8.54 -13.47 16.46
N GLU A 25 -9.04 -14.53 15.81
CA GLU A 25 -8.40 -15.12 14.63
C GLU A 25 -8.64 -14.30 13.36
N ARG A 26 -9.78 -13.60 13.26
CA ARG A 26 -10.04 -12.64 12.19
C ARG A 26 -9.13 -11.42 12.25
N VAL A 27 -8.88 -10.90 13.44
CA VAL A 27 -7.96 -9.77 13.67
C VAL A 27 -6.53 -10.16 13.37
N LYS A 28 -6.12 -11.38 13.74
CA LYS A 28 -4.77 -11.89 13.45
C LYS A 28 -4.48 -12.07 11.94
N GLY A 29 -5.51 -12.28 11.12
CA GLY A 29 -5.38 -12.37 9.66
C GLY A 29 -5.20 -11.01 8.97
N SER A 30 -5.66 -9.90 9.55
CA SER A 30 -5.49 -8.54 9.00
C SER A 30 -4.18 -7.88 9.43
N GLU A 31 -3.64 -8.20 10.60
CA GLU A 31 -2.37 -7.67 11.10
C GLU A 31 -1.15 -8.14 10.29
N ASN A 32 -1.25 -9.25 9.57
CA ASN A 32 -0.14 -9.80 8.79
C ASN A 32 0.14 -9.07 7.46
N TYR A 33 -0.69 -8.15 7.02
CA TYR A 33 -0.50 -7.42 5.76
C TYR A 33 0.15 -6.04 5.93
N ILE A 34 0.09 -5.47 7.12
CA ILE A 34 0.73 -4.19 7.46
C ILE A 34 2.13 -4.50 8.00
N SER A 35 3.15 -3.88 7.40
CA SER A 35 4.53 -3.98 7.86
C SER A 35 4.89 -2.75 8.70
N GLU A 36 5.63 -2.93 9.79
CA GLU A 36 6.15 -1.80 10.55
C GLU A 36 7.18 -1.01 9.72
N SER A 37 7.18 0.31 9.86
CA SER A 37 8.26 1.14 9.35
C SER A 37 9.39 1.23 10.37
N SER A 38 10.64 1.26 9.90
CA SER A 38 11.80 1.43 10.79
C SER A 38 11.75 2.77 11.53
N HIS A 39 12.11 2.77 12.81
CA HIS A 39 12.17 4.00 13.59
C HIS A 39 13.07 5.07 12.94
N GLY A 40 12.54 6.27 12.75
CA GLY A 40 13.25 7.37 12.10
C GLY A 40 13.36 7.23 10.58
N ALA A 41 12.68 6.27 9.97
CA ALA A 41 12.58 6.18 8.52
C ALA A 41 11.82 7.39 7.95
N SER A 42 12.20 7.78 6.74
CA SER A 42 11.54 8.88 6.03
C SER A 42 11.64 8.72 4.53
N VAL A 43 10.58 9.12 3.82
CA VAL A 43 10.53 9.22 2.36
C VAL A 43 10.40 10.70 1.97
N PHE A 44 11.08 11.10 0.92
CA PHE A 44 11.09 12.51 0.46
C PHE A 44 11.38 12.61 -1.03
N ILE A 45 10.96 13.71 -1.65
CA ILE A 45 11.34 14.06 -3.02
C ILE A 45 12.68 14.79 -2.96
N ILE A 46 13.69 14.28 -3.67
CA ILE A 46 15.00 14.92 -3.80
C ILE A 46 14.90 16.03 -4.85
N GLN A 47 14.20 15.75 -5.96
CA GLN A 47 13.98 16.62 -7.10
C GLN A 47 12.63 16.25 -7.71
N PRO A 48 11.81 17.24 -8.15
CA PRO A 48 12.05 18.69 -8.08
C PRO A 48 11.90 19.24 -6.65
N LEU A 49 12.29 20.51 -6.47
CA LEU A 49 12.06 21.25 -5.24
C LEU A 49 10.69 21.91 -5.24
N ASP A 50 10.19 22.24 -4.05
CA ASP A 50 8.95 23.00 -3.88
C ASP A 50 9.07 24.38 -4.54
N GLY A 51 8.14 24.72 -5.44
CA GLY A 51 8.12 25.95 -6.19
C GLY A 51 8.86 25.92 -7.55
N ASP A 52 9.47 24.80 -7.93
CA ASP A 52 10.14 24.65 -9.22
C ASP A 52 9.16 24.83 -10.38
N LYS A 53 9.69 25.37 -11.51
CA LYS A 53 8.93 25.65 -12.71
C LYS A 53 9.52 24.93 -13.91
N PHE A 54 8.66 24.39 -14.75
CA PHE A 54 9.01 23.62 -15.94
C PHE A 54 8.27 24.15 -17.14
N LYS A 55 8.90 24.05 -18.30
CA LYS A 55 8.22 24.38 -19.55
C LYS A 55 7.35 23.20 -20.00
N THR A 56 6.20 23.49 -20.59
CA THR A 56 5.34 22.46 -21.17
C THR A 56 6.11 21.61 -22.18
N GLU A 57 5.73 20.33 -22.30
CA GLU A 57 6.41 19.31 -23.12
C GLU A 57 7.81 18.88 -22.63
N GLU A 58 8.46 19.62 -21.74
CA GLU A 58 9.70 19.16 -21.12
C GLU A 58 9.42 18.03 -20.11
N PRO A 59 10.23 16.97 -20.10
CA PRO A 59 10.10 15.94 -19.08
C PRO A 59 10.55 16.46 -17.72
N ILE A 60 9.78 16.16 -16.68
CA ILE A 60 10.07 16.49 -15.29
C ILE A 60 10.68 15.26 -14.64
N ASP A 61 11.97 15.31 -14.36
CA ASP A 61 12.65 14.22 -13.66
C ASP A 61 12.39 14.30 -12.15
N ILE A 62 11.90 13.21 -11.58
CA ILE A 62 11.58 13.10 -10.16
C ILE A 62 12.49 12.06 -9.53
N LEU A 63 13.27 12.47 -8.55
CA LEU A 63 14.16 11.59 -7.78
C LEU A 63 13.55 11.33 -6.40
N PHE A 64 13.47 10.06 -6.04
CA PHE A 64 12.87 9.60 -4.79
C PHE A 64 13.96 9.34 -3.75
N GLY A 65 13.78 9.89 -2.55
CA GLY A 65 14.65 9.68 -1.41
C GLY A 65 13.99 8.78 -0.37
N LEU A 66 14.75 7.84 0.17
CA LEU A 66 14.36 6.98 1.27
C LEU A 66 15.52 6.88 2.26
N LYS A 67 15.22 7.07 3.55
CA LYS A 67 16.18 6.93 4.64
C LYS A 67 15.64 5.93 5.66
N GLY A 68 16.54 5.11 6.24
CA GLY A 68 16.20 4.17 7.31
C GLY A 68 15.50 2.88 6.86
N MET A 69 15.16 2.77 5.58
CA MET A 69 14.62 1.57 4.95
C MET A 69 15.24 1.36 3.57
N GLY A 70 15.07 0.17 3.02
CA GLY A 70 15.49 -0.20 1.67
C GLY A 70 14.34 -0.15 0.67
N VAL A 71 14.68 -0.17 -0.62
CA VAL A 71 13.72 -0.32 -1.72
C VAL A 71 13.72 -1.77 -2.18
N ALA A 72 12.56 -2.38 -2.28
CA ALA A 72 12.36 -3.71 -2.84
C ALA A 72 11.21 -3.71 -3.85
N PRO A 73 11.21 -4.61 -4.86
CA PRO A 73 10.09 -4.74 -5.77
C PRO A 73 8.80 -5.18 -5.06
N ALA A 74 7.66 -4.79 -5.60
CA ALA A 74 6.34 -5.29 -5.18
C ALA A 74 6.30 -6.81 -5.23
N GLY A 75 5.63 -7.45 -4.28
CA GLY A 75 5.56 -8.91 -4.14
C GLY A 75 6.80 -9.55 -3.52
N VAL A 76 7.91 -8.82 -3.34
CA VAL A 76 9.13 -9.33 -2.69
C VAL A 76 9.12 -8.93 -1.22
N GLN A 77 8.92 -9.92 -0.35
CA GLN A 77 8.88 -9.70 1.10
C GLN A 77 10.31 -9.69 1.67
N VAL A 78 10.77 -8.49 2.04
CA VAL A 78 12.03 -8.26 2.75
C VAL A 78 11.76 -7.26 3.87
N ASP A 79 12.25 -7.56 5.07
CA ASP A 79 12.06 -6.68 6.22
C ASP A 79 12.67 -5.30 5.98
N ASN A 80 12.03 -4.28 6.51
CA ASN A 80 12.45 -2.88 6.40
C ASN A 80 12.62 -2.40 4.94
N THR A 81 11.77 -2.87 4.04
CA THR A 81 11.76 -2.45 2.64
C THR A 81 10.36 -2.09 2.17
N GLY A 82 10.30 -1.29 1.11
CA GLY A 82 9.08 -0.95 0.42
C GLY A 82 9.34 -0.46 -1.00
N HIS A 83 8.31 -0.04 -1.70
CA HIS A 83 8.40 0.56 -3.02
C HIS A 83 7.58 1.85 -3.09
N HIS A 84 8.00 2.74 -3.97
CA HIS A 84 7.44 4.08 -4.07
C HIS A 84 6.13 4.10 -4.87
N HIS A 85 5.22 4.97 -4.43
CA HIS A 85 4.07 5.44 -5.19
C HIS A 85 4.17 6.97 -5.28
N LEU A 86 3.99 7.52 -6.48
CA LEU A 86 3.93 8.97 -6.70
C LEU A 86 2.48 9.39 -6.82
N LEU A 87 2.07 10.30 -5.95
CA LEU A 87 0.76 10.93 -5.91
C LEU A 87 0.85 12.28 -6.63
N ILE A 88 0.04 12.47 -7.68
CA ILE A 88 -0.04 13.69 -8.47
C ILE A 88 -1.42 14.29 -8.26
N ASP A 89 -1.50 15.53 -7.83
CA ASP A 89 -2.75 16.29 -7.62
C ASP A 89 -3.77 15.54 -6.73
N GLN A 90 -3.26 14.80 -5.75
CA GLN A 90 -4.12 14.12 -4.79
C GLN A 90 -4.49 15.08 -3.65
N ALA A 91 -5.80 15.35 -3.51
CA ALA A 91 -6.33 16.18 -2.41
C ALA A 91 -6.30 15.42 -1.08
N VAL A 92 -6.55 14.12 -1.13
CA VAL A 92 -6.67 13.24 0.03
C VAL A 92 -5.72 12.05 -0.12
N MET A 93 -5.05 11.68 0.97
CA MET A 93 -4.20 10.48 0.99
C MET A 93 -5.06 9.21 0.83
N PRO A 94 -4.52 8.16 0.20
CA PRO A 94 -5.14 6.84 0.24
C PRO A 94 -5.35 6.33 1.66
N ASP A 95 -6.26 5.39 1.83
CA ASP A 95 -6.48 4.67 3.08
C ASP A 95 -5.21 3.89 3.44
N PHE A 96 -4.71 4.08 4.65
CA PHE A 96 -3.45 3.45 5.08
C PHE A 96 -3.60 1.97 5.48
N ASP A 97 -4.83 1.51 5.67
CA ASP A 97 -5.13 0.12 6.02
C ASP A 97 -5.42 -0.75 4.78
N LYS A 98 -5.32 -0.16 3.58
CA LYS A 98 -5.62 -0.83 2.31
C LYS A 98 -4.50 -0.70 1.30
N ALA A 99 -4.52 -1.58 0.31
CA ALA A 99 -3.61 -1.47 -0.81
C ALA A 99 -3.80 -0.13 -1.53
N ILE A 100 -2.69 0.56 -1.78
CA ILE A 100 -2.64 1.84 -2.49
C ILE A 100 -3.21 1.64 -3.90
N PRO A 101 -4.28 2.34 -4.29
CA PRO A 101 -4.88 2.15 -5.61
C PRO A 101 -3.97 2.68 -6.71
N ALA A 102 -3.89 1.99 -7.83
CA ALA A 102 -3.25 2.52 -9.03
C ALA A 102 -4.24 3.36 -9.83
N SER A 103 -3.81 4.54 -10.31
CA SER A 103 -4.61 5.42 -11.15
C SER A 103 -3.70 6.35 -11.98
N ALA A 104 -4.27 7.16 -12.86
CA ALA A 104 -3.50 8.18 -13.58
C ALA A 104 -2.84 9.22 -12.64
N LYS A 105 -3.35 9.36 -11.41
CA LYS A 105 -2.84 10.27 -10.39
C LYS A 105 -2.06 9.59 -9.25
N ILE A 106 -2.01 8.27 -9.24
CA ILE A 106 -1.23 7.49 -8.28
C ILE A 106 -0.43 6.46 -9.08
N ILE A 107 0.83 6.79 -9.34
CA ILE A 107 1.71 5.97 -10.17
C ILE A 107 2.51 5.03 -9.28
N HIS A 108 2.44 3.74 -9.61
CA HIS A 108 3.08 2.65 -8.90
C HIS A 108 4.46 2.33 -9.46
N TYR A 109 5.49 2.34 -8.62
CA TYR A 109 6.88 2.02 -8.99
C TYR A 109 7.31 0.64 -8.44
N GLY A 110 6.54 -0.39 -8.78
CA GLY A 110 6.65 -1.74 -8.23
C GLY A 110 7.89 -2.54 -8.65
N LYS A 111 8.79 -2.00 -9.47
CA LYS A 111 10.07 -2.65 -9.79
C LYS A 111 11.24 -2.16 -8.92
N GLY A 112 10.95 -1.36 -7.88
CA GLY A 112 11.99 -0.78 -7.03
C GLY A 112 12.67 0.45 -7.64
N GLN A 113 11.97 1.18 -8.51
CA GLN A 113 12.49 2.41 -9.09
C GLN A 113 12.64 3.50 -8.01
N THR A 114 13.71 4.26 -8.13
CA THR A 114 14.03 5.40 -7.26
C THR A 114 13.98 6.74 -7.99
N GLN A 115 13.58 6.71 -9.26
CA GLN A 115 13.41 7.89 -10.10
C GLN A 115 12.40 7.61 -11.20
N THR A 116 11.87 8.69 -11.76
CA THR A 116 10.99 8.67 -12.92
C THR A 116 11.10 9.96 -13.70
N SER A 117 10.57 9.97 -14.92
CA SER A 117 10.37 11.18 -15.72
C SER A 117 8.92 11.22 -16.18
N ILE A 118 8.23 12.33 -15.93
CA ILE A 118 6.82 12.50 -16.26
C ILE A 118 6.62 13.79 -17.09
N LYS A 119 5.50 13.88 -17.78
CA LYS A 119 5.02 15.12 -18.39
C LYS A 119 3.70 15.50 -17.77
N LEU A 120 3.50 16.79 -17.50
CA LEU A 120 2.28 17.35 -16.96
C LEU A 120 1.77 18.47 -17.88
N SER A 121 0.47 18.70 -17.86
CA SER A 121 -0.15 19.83 -18.56
C SER A 121 0.26 21.17 -17.94
N PRO A 122 0.11 22.29 -18.66
CA PRO A 122 0.29 23.61 -18.04
C PRO A 122 -0.61 23.80 -16.82
N GLY A 123 -0.07 24.39 -15.76
CA GLY A 123 -0.77 24.65 -14.50
C GLY A 123 0.07 24.34 -13.27
N LYS A 124 -0.54 24.49 -12.10
CA LYS A 124 0.04 24.09 -10.83
C LYS A 124 -0.27 22.62 -10.53
N HIS A 125 0.73 21.91 -10.10
CA HIS A 125 0.64 20.49 -9.77
C HIS A 125 1.24 20.21 -8.40
N THR A 126 0.68 19.28 -7.69
CA THR A 126 1.24 18.79 -6.43
C THR A 126 1.82 17.39 -6.60
N LEU A 127 2.98 17.17 -5.99
CA LEU A 127 3.66 15.88 -5.97
C LEU A 127 3.88 15.43 -4.53
N GLN A 128 3.67 14.15 -4.27
CA GLN A 128 3.92 13.54 -2.96
C GLN A 128 4.30 12.07 -3.13
N LEU A 129 5.20 11.56 -2.31
CA LEU A 129 5.53 10.13 -2.27
C LEU A 129 4.81 9.44 -1.12
N LEU A 130 4.42 8.19 -1.36
CA LEU A 130 3.93 7.25 -0.35
C LEU A 130 4.67 5.92 -0.54
N LEU A 131 5.19 5.34 0.54
CA LEU A 131 5.86 4.04 0.51
C LEU A 131 4.87 2.92 0.84
N GLY A 132 4.78 1.93 -0.03
CA GLY A 132 3.99 0.71 0.19
C GLY A 132 4.88 -0.49 0.42
N ASN A 133 4.42 -1.44 1.23
CA ASN A 133 5.08 -2.72 1.44
C ASN A 133 4.85 -3.67 0.23
N HIS A 134 5.32 -4.91 0.32
CA HIS A 134 5.19 -5.89 -0.76
C HIS A 134 3.73 -6.21 -1.17
N TYR A 135 2.73 -5.92 -0.32
CA TYR A 135 1.29 -5.99 -0.63
C TYR A 135 0.69 -4.67 -1.11
N HIS A 136 1.51 -3.62 -1.34
CA HIS A 136 1.07 -2.25 -1.68
C HIS A 136 0.35 -1.54 -0.53
N ILE A 137 0.39 -2.05 0.69
CA ILE A 137 -0.21 -1.42 1.87
C ILE A 137 0.83 -0.49 2.49
N PRO A 138 0.47 0.74 2.86
CA PRO A 138 1.36 1.62 3.61
C PRO A 138 1.88 0.96 4.88
N HIS A 139 3.10 1.32 5.30
CA HIS A 139 3.67 0.85 6.57
C HIS A 139 2.96 1.50 7.77
N ASP A 140 3.17 0.96 8.96
CA ASP A 140 2.75 1.56 10.22
C ASP A 140 3.98 1.89 11.09
N PRO A 141 4.19 3.18 11.45
CA PRO A 141 3.51 4.36 10.93
C PRO A 141 3.74 4.57 9.41
N PRO A 142 2.78 5.21 8.70
CA PRO A 142 2.88 5.37 7.25
C PRO A 142 4.00 6.35 6.88
N LEU A 143 4.75 5.98 5.83
CA LEU A 143 5.85 6.80 5.31
C LEU A 143 5.41 7.53 4.04
N PHE A 144 5.18 8.83 4.17
CA PHE A 144 4.88 9.71 3.05
C PHE A 144 5.73 10.99 3.11
N SER A 145 6.02 11.57 1.95
CA SER A 145 6.82 12.78 1.85
C SER A 145 6.00 14.03 2.21
N LYS A 146 6.71 15.15 2.44
CA LYS A 146 6.08 16.46 2.30
C LYS A 146 5.47 16.55 0.89
N LYS A 147 4.30 17.16 0.78
CA LYS A 147 3.70 17.55 -0.50
C LYS A 147 4.43 18.79 -1.00
N ILE A 148 4.88 18.76 -2.23
CA ILE A 148 5.47 19.91 -2.93
C ILE A 148 4.53 20.39 -4.03
N GLU A 149 4.59 21.66 -4.37
CA GLU A 149 3.91 22.28 -5.52
C GLU A 149 4.94 22.66 -6.58
N ILE A 150 4.65 22.36 -7.83
CA ILE A 150 5.43 22.79 -9.00
C ILE A 150 4.50 23.49 -10.00
N GLU A 151 5.06 24.26 -10.91
CA GLU A 151 4.32 24.96 -11.96
C GLU A 151 4.82 24.55 -13.34
N VAL A 152 3.91 24.18 -14.23
CA VAL A 152 4.20 23.95 -15.65
C VAL A 152 3.64 25.13 -16.44
N TYR A 153 4.50 25.81 -17.20
CA TYR A 153 4.13 26.98 -18.02
C TYR A 153 4.37 26.70 -19.51
N GLU A 154 3.72 27.47 -20.37
CA GLU A 154 3.84 27.40 -21.83
C GLU A 154 5.17 27.99 -22.37
#